data_375912f69571dee267ca94757abe51bf
#
_entry.id   375912f69571dee267ca94757abe51bf
#
_cell.length_a   1.000
_cell.length_b   1.000
_cell.length_c   1.000
_cell.angle_alpha   90.00
_cell.angle_beta   90.00
_cell.angle_gamma   90.00
#
_symmetry.space_group_name_H-M   'P 1'
#
loop_
_entity.id
_entity.type
_entity.pdbx_description
1 polymer ?
#
loop_
_entity_poly.entity_id
_entity_poly.type
_entity_poly.pdbx_seq_one_letter_code
_entity_poly.pdbx_strand_id
1 'polypeptide(L)'
;MFINATGFYVPEERVDNQHFLELNGLTSEWIEQRTGIRSRSKAKAEENINTMSMEAVRNALPKLPYNITDVDLIVSASYSPYDTVATAAHLAQHEFHIENAKALYLSSACSSS
;
A
#
# COMPACT_ATOMS: atom_id res chain seq x y z
N MET A 1 16.03 -17.05 -0.63
CA MET A 1 15.42 -15.71 -0.70
C MET A 1 15.54 -15.03 0.64
N PHE A 2 15.94 -13.77 0.67
CA PHE A 2 16.08 -12.99 1.91
C PHE A 2 15.23 -11.73 1.82
N ILE A 3 14.63 -11.32 2.93
CA ILE A 3 13.99 -10.01 3.06
C ILE A 3 15.02 -9.07 3.67
N ASN A 4 15.49 -8.11 2.89
CA ASN A 4 16.55 -7.18 3.32
C ASN A 4 15.97 -5.94 4.03
N ALA A 5 14.81 -5.49 3.64
CA ALA A 5 14.13 -4.34 4.24
C ALA A 5 12.62 -4.44 4.08
N THR A 6 11.90 -3.77 4.95
CA THR A 6 10.46 -3.54 4.87
C THR A 6 10.15 -2.08 5.06
N GLY A 7 9.14 -1.59 4.36
CA GLY A 7 8.59 -0.26 4.52
C GLY A 7 7.07 -0.28 4.45
N PHE A 8 6.43 0.66 5.08
CA PHE A 8 4.99 0.80 5.05
C PHE A 8 4.59 2.29 5.12
N TYR A 9 3.40 2.58 4.68
CA TYR A 9 2.75 3.86 4.85
C TYR A 9 1.33 3.63 5.36
N VAL A 10 0.90 4.45 6.30
CA VAL A 10 -0.45 4.41 6.85
C VAL A 10 -0.98 5.83 6.90
N PRO A 11 -2.14 6.14 6.27
CA PRO A 11 -2.78 7.45 6.37
C PRO A 11 -3.01 7.87 7.83
N GLU A 12 -2.85 9.16 8.09
CA GLU A 12 -2.94 9.72 9.46
C GLU A 12 -4.37 9.77 9.99
N GLU A 13 -5.35 10.02 9.09
CA GLU A 13 -6.75 10.11 9.50
C GLU A 13 -7.24 8.78 10.07
N ARG A 14 -7.79 8.81 11.28
CA ARG A 14 -8.30 7.62 11.97
C ARG A 14 -9.82 7.65 12.00
N VAL A 15 -10.41 6.51 11.65
CA VAL A 15 -11.86 6.29 11.72
C VAL A 15 -12.13 5.14 12.67
N ASP A 16 -12.87 5.38 13.73
CA ASP A 16 -13.31 4.36 14.69
C ASP A 16 -14.63 3.69 14.26
N ASN A 17 -15.09 2.74 15.05
CA ASN A 17 -16.32 2.03 14.76
C ASN A 17 -17.59 2.86 14.96
N GLN A 18 -17.53 3.98 15.70
CA GLN A 18 -18.68 4.87 15.88
C GLN A 18 -19.17 5.46 14.55
N HIS A 19 -18.24 5.73 13.63
CA HIS A 19 -18.56 6.17 12.28
C HIS A 19 -19.54 5.22 11.55
N PHE A 20 -19.39 3.91 11.76
CA PHE A 20 -20.24 2.91 11.10
C PHE A 20 -21.61 2.76 11.79
N LEU A 21 -21.71 3.06 13.06
CA LEU A 21 -23.01 3.13 13.73
C LEU A 21 -23.89 4.24 13.10
N GLU A 22 -23.30 5.40 12.86
CA GLU A 22 -23.98 6.55 12.24
C GLU A 22 -24.29 6.30 10.76
N LEU A 23 -23.38 5.63 10.04
CA LEU A 23 -23.51 5.40 8.60
C LEU A 23 -24.49 4.28 8.24
N ASN A 24 -24.47 3.17 8.97
CA ASN A 24 -25.21 1.95 8.59
C ASN A 24 -25.74 1.12 9.77
N GLY A 25 -25.70 1.65 10.99
CA GLY A 25 -26.25 1.00 12.18
C GLY A 25 -25.40 -0.15 12.75
N LEU A 26 -24.17 -0.36 12.28
CA LEU A 26 -23.28 -1.40 12.81
C LEU A 26 -22.64 -0.92 14.12
N THR A 27 -22.86 -1.68 15.20
CA THR A 27 -22.29 -1.35 16.53
C THR A 27 -20.80 -1.69 16.59
N SER A 28 -20.08 -0.99 17.47
CA SER A 28 -18.66 -1.25 17.70
C SER A 28 -18.42 -2.70 18.16
N GLU A 29 -19.26 -3.21 19.06
CA GLU A 29 -19.19 -4.58 19.57
C GLU A 29 -19.35 -5.60 18.45
N TRP A 30 -20.32 -5.39 17.54
CA TRP A 30 -20.55 -6.27 16.41
C TRP A 30 -19.33 -6.35 15.48
N ILE A 31 -18.75 -5.18 15.16
CA ILE A 31 -17.57 -5.10 14.29
C ILE A 31 -16.36 -5.76 14.96
N GLU A 32 -16.10 -5.43 16.23
CA GLU A 32 -14.93 -5.94 16.96
C GLU A 32 -15.00 -7.46 17.17
N GLN A 33 -16.16 -8.01 17.52
CA GLN A 33 -16.34 -9.45 17.69
C GLN A 33 -16.09 -10.25 16.41
N ARG A 34 -16.39 -9.69 15.24
CA ARG A 34 -16.26 -10.38 13.96
C ARG A 34 -14.92 -10.17 13.27
N THR A 35 -14.28 -9.04 13.50
CA THR A 35 -13.08 -8.61 12.74
C THR A 35 -11.87 -8.33 13.62
N GLY A 36 -12.06 -8.09 14.91
CA GLY A 36 -11.04 -7.59 15.83
C GLY A 36 -10.67 -6.11 15.58
N ILE A 37 -11.33 -5.42 14.64
CA ILE A 37 -10.98 -4.06 14.23
C ILE A 37 -11.68 -3.05 15.13
N ARG A 38 -10.91 -2.17 15.75
CA ARG A 38 -11.39 -1.04 16.56
C ARG A 38 -11.34 0.28 15.82
N SER A 39 -10.34 0.46 14.99
CA SER A 39 -10.18 1.64 14.16
C SER A 39 -9.40 1.30 12.89
N ARG A 40 -9.49 2.16 11.89
CA ARG A 40 -8.73 2.06 10.64
C ARG A 40 -8.24 3.42 10.21
N SER A 41 -7.24 3.44 9.35
CA SER A 41 -6.82 4.65 8.68
C SER A 41 -7.67 4.87 7.43
N LYS A 42 -7.92 6.14 7.12
CA LYS A 42 -8.65 6.57 5.94
C LYS A 42 -7.75 7.47 5.12
N ALA A 43 -7.60 7.15 3.84
CA ALA A 43 -6.85 7.96 2.91
C ALA A 43 -7.58 9.28 2.62
N LYS A 44 -6.83 10.37 2.52
CA LYS A 44 -7.31 11.67 2.02
C LYS A 44 -7.50 11.62 0.52
N ALA A 45 -8.08 12.65 -0.07
CA ALA A 45 -8.37 12.70 -1.52
C ALA A 45 -7.12 12.60 -2.39
N GLU A 46 -6.00 13.13 -1.94
CA GLU A 46 -4.69 13.09 -2.61
C GLU A 46 -3.90 11.80 -2.35
N GLU A 47 -4.30 11.01 -1.36
CA GLU A 47 -3.67 9.73 -1.01
C GLU A 47 -4.35 8.60 -1.78
N ASN A 48 -3.68 8.08 -2.77
CA ASN A 48 -4.11 6.92 -3.54
C ASN A 48 -3.07 5.79 -3.43
N ILE A 49 -3.37 4.63 -3.98
CA ILE A 49 -2.48 3.47 -3.87
C ILE A 49 -1.09 3.75 -4.46
N ASN A 50 -0.98 4.57 -5.50
CA ASN A 50 0.30 4.91 -6.11
C ASN A 50 1.13 5.80 -5.17
N THR A 51 0.54 6.91 -4.66
CA THR A 51 1.25 7.82 -3.74
C THR A 51 1.62 7.14 -2.44
N MET A 52 0.71 6.36 -1.86
CA MET A 52 0.98 5.60 -0.63
C MET A 52 2.06 4.53 -0.83
N SER A 53 2.11 3.88 -2.01
CA SER A 53 3.17 2.92 -2.33
C SER A 53 4.53 3.59 -2.42
N MET A 54 4.63 4.79 -3.01
CA MET A 54 5.89 5.54 -3.07
C MET A 54 6.38 5.93 -1.66
N GLU A 55 5.48 6.36 -0.78
CA GLU A 55 5.84 6.64 0.62
C GLU A 55 6.33 5.39 1.36
N ALA A 56 5.69 4.23 1.13
CA ALA A 56 6.16 2.97 1.71
C ALA A 56 7.56 2.60 1.22
N VAL A 57 7.85 2.79 -0.07
CA VAL A 57 9.20 2.58 -0.63
C VAL A 57 10.20 3.57 0.00
N ARG A 58 9.89 4.87 0.08
CA ARG A 58 10.76 5.88 0.73
C ARG A 58 11.08 5.49 2.18
N ASN A 59 10.12 4.93 2.89
CA ASN A 59 10.31 4.45 4.26
C ASN A 59 11.24 3.23 4.35
N ALA A 60 11.33 2.42 3.29
CA ALA A 60 12.24 1.28 3.21
C ALA A 60 13.67 1.68 2.82
N LEU A 61 13.86 2.73 2.00
CA LEU A 61 15.16 3.10 1.42
C LEU A 61 16.32 3.18 2.43
N PRO A 62 16.18 3.85 3.59
CA PRO A 62 17.28 3.95 4.55
C PRO A 62 17.72 2.62 5.15
N LYS A 63 16.91 1.58 5.00
CA LYS A 63 17.14 0.24 5.57
C LYS A 63 17.75 -0.72 4.55
N LEU A 64 17.82 -0.33 3.27
CA LEU A 64 18.38 -1.16 2.21
C LEU A 64 19.90 -1.25 2.33
N PRO A 65 20.50 -2.46 2.21
CA PRO A 65 21.94 -2.63 2.23
C PRO A 65 22.62 -2.33 0.86
N TYR A 66 21.85 -1.92 -0.15
CA TYR A 66 22.30 -1.63 -1.51
C TYR A 66 21.50 -0.45 -2.08
N ASN A 67 21.90 0.05 -3.24
CA ASN A 67 21.19 1.11 -3.93
C ASN A 67 19.90 0.57 -4.54
N ILE A 68 18.79 1.30 -4.44
CA ILE A 68 17.52 0.92 -5.07
C ILE A 68 17.64 0.81 -6.60
N THR A 69 18.57 1.51 -7.23
CA THR A 69 18.85 1.40 -8.67
C THR A 69 19.42 0.05 -9.10
N ASP A 70 19.88 -0.78 -8.15
CA ASP A 70 20.39 -2.13 -8.39
C ASP A 70 19.27 -3.19 -8.43
N VAL A 71 18.01 -2.77 -8.28
CA VAL A 71 16.84 -3.66 -8.34
C VAL A 71 16.57 -4.10 -9.78
N ASP A 72 16.42 -5.39 -10.00
CA ASP A 72 16.16 -6.00 -11.32
C ASP A 72 14.68 -6.22 -11.61
N LEU A 73 13.84 -6.29 -10.57
CA LEU A 73 12.42 -6.57 -10.70
C LEU A 73 11.62 -5.79 -9.66
N ILE A 74 10.58 -5.11 -10.12
CA ILE A 74 9.58 -4.45 -9.28
C ILE A 74 8.25 -5.14 -9.51
N VAL A 75 7.63 -5.63 -8.44
CA VAL A 75 6.30 -6.24 -8.50
C VAL A 75 5.36 -5.39 -7.65
N SER A 76 4.34 -4.84 -8.29
CA SER A 76 3.20 -4.27 -7.57
C SER A 76 2.01 -5.22 -7.61
N ALA A 77 1.33 -5.37 -6.48
CA ALA A 77 0.16 -6.21 -6.38
C ALA A 77 -0.99 -5.43 -5.76
N SER A 78 -2.15 -5.44 -6.40
CA SER A 78 -3.35 -4.76 -5.92
C SER A 78 -4.59 -5.32 -6.61
N TYR A 79 -5.69 -5.39 -5.86
CA TYR A 79 -6.98 -5.71 -6.45
C TYR A 79 -7.62 -4.51 -7.16
N SER A 80 -7.43 -3.31 -6.64
CA SER A 80 -7.99 -2.06 -7.17
C SER A 80 -6.88 -1.04 -7.46
N PRO A 81 -6.18 -1.16 -8.59
CA PRO A 81 -5.13 -0.21 -8.95
C PRO A 81 -5.74 1.18 -9.20
N TYR A 82 -4.98 2.22 -8.88
CA TYR A 82 -5.36 3.59 -9.20
C TYR A 82 -5.31 3.85 -10.72
N ASP A 83 -4.31 3.28 -11.37
CA ASP A 83 -4.12 3.34 -12.82
C ASP A 83 -3.77 1.94 -13.34
N THR A 84 -4.42 1.52 -14.42
CA THR A 84 -4.22 0.19 -15.02
C THR A 84 -3.08 0.14 -16.03
N VAL A 85 -2.56 1.28 -16.45
CA VAL A 85 -1.42 1.42 -17.38
C VAL A 85 -0.17 1.80 -16.62
N ALA A 86 -0.20 2.94 -15.90
CA ALA A 86 0.89 3.39 -15.04
C ALA A 86 0.70 2.85 -13.61
N THR A 87 0.94 1.55 -13.44
CA THR A 87 0.81 0.89 -12.13
C THR A 87 1.85 1.37 -11.13
N ALA A 88 1.68 1.05 -9.85
CA ALA A 88 2.64 1.43 -8.81
C ALA A 88 4.07 0.93 -9.09
N ALA A 89 4.25 -0.21 -9.80
CA ALA A 89 5.56 -0.69 -10.20
C ALA A 89 6.25 0.23 -11.20
N HIS A 90 5.51 0.70 -12.22
CA HIS A 90 6.04 1.63 -13.22
C HIS A 90 6.34 3.01 -12.61
N LEU A 91 5.49 3.44 -11.68
CA LEU A 91 5.70 4.69 -10.99
C LEU A 91 6.95 4.63 -10.10
N ALA A 92 7.17 3.53 -9.37
CA ALA A 92 8.38 3.31 -8.58
C ALA A 92 9.63 3.30 -9.46
N GLN A 93 9.57 2.65 -10.62
CA GLN A 93 10.65 2.64 -11.60
C GLN A 93 11.05 4.06 -12.02
N HIS A 94 10.07 4.89 -12.33
CA HIS A 94 10.29 6.28 -12.72
C HIS A 94 10.79 7.15 -11.55
N GLU A 95 10.09 7.12 -10.43
CA GLU A 95 10.35 7.98 -9.26
C GLU A 95 11.73 7.75 -8.64
N PHE A 96 12.17 6.50 -8.58
CA PHE A 96 13.45 6.11 -7.98
C PHE A 96 14.55 5.81 -9.00
N HIS A 97 14.34 6.17 -10.28
CA HIS A 97 15.31 6.00 -11.37
C HIS A 97 15.84 4.58 -11.53
N ILE A 98 14.95 3.57 -11.41
CA ILE A 98 15.30 2.15 -11.53
C ILE A 98 15.18 1.72 -12.99
N GLU A 99 16.05 2.23 -13.86
CA GLU A 99 15.90 2.15 -15.31
C GLU A 99 16.00 0.73 -15.86
N ASN A 100 16.77 -0.15 -15.22
CA ASN A 100 17.04 -1.50 -15.71
C ASN A 100 16.10 -2.57 -15.17
N ALA A 101 15.21 -2.23 -14.24
CA ALA A 101 14.28 -3.19 -13.66
C ALA A 101 13.12 -3.52 -14.60
N LYS A 102 12.63 -4.74 -14.50
CA LYS A 102 11.32 -5.12 -15.04
C LYS A 102 10.23 -4.69 -14.07
N ALA A 103 9.16 -4.07 -14.58
CA ALA A 103 8.00 -3.68 -13.80
C ALA A 103 6.84 -4.64 -14.12
N LEU A 104 6.30 -5.30 -13.10
CA LEU A 104 5.17 -6.20 -13.20
C LEU A 104 4.04 -5.76 -12.31
N TYR A 105 2.82 -5.95 -12.79
CA TYR A 105 1.61 -5.78 -12.01
C TYR A 105 0.89 -7.12 -11.87
N LEU A 106 0.49 -7.45 -10.65
CA LEU A 106 -0.29 -8.64 -10.34
C LEU A 106 -1.63 -8.26 -9.71
N SER A 107 -2.68 -8.94 -10.14
CA SER A 107 -3.98 -8.86 -9.50
C SER A 107 -4.57 -10.26 -9.35
N SER A 108 -4.87 -10.64 -8.13
CA SER A 108 -5.47 -11.92 -7.78
C SER A 108 -6.50 -11.73 -6.67
N ALA A 109 -7.32 -10.69 -6.78
CA ALA A 109 -8.31 -10.29 -5.78
C ALA A 109 -7.68 -10.22 -4.36
N CYS A 110 -8.28 -10.88 -3.37
CA CYS A 110 -7.79 -10.90 -1.98
C CYS A 110 -6.41 -11.55 -1.82
N SER A 111 -5.93 -12.31 -2.81
CA SER A 111 -4.61 -12.96 -2.82
C SER A 111 -3.52 -12.10 -3.46
N SER A 112 -3.78 -10.82 -3.77
CA SER A 112 -2.78 -9.90 -4.33
C SER A 112 -1.76 -9.44 -3.29
N SER A 113 -2.02 -9.63 -2.00
CA SER A 113 -1.16 -9.21 -0.90
C SER A 113 -0.50 -10.39 -0.18
#